data_09843acacefe0aef3b81726bb05a42d8
#
_entry.id   09843acacefe0aef3b81726bb05a42d8
#
_cell.length_a   1.000
_cell.length_b   1.000
_cell.length_c   1.000
_cell.angle_alpha   90.00
_cell.angle_beta   90.00
_cell.angle_gamma   90.00
#
_symmetry.space_group_name_H-M   'P 1'
#
loop_
_entity.id
_entity.type
_entity.pdbx_description
1 polymer ?
#
loop_
_entity_poly.entity_id
_entity_poly.type
_entity_poly.pdbx_seq_one_letter_code
_entity_poly.pdbx_strand_id
1 'polypeptide(L)'
;MLNGFRIITSGVVLGAILLSGCNNSSEPDKAQQENSPVMNENPDSNTGETQNAEVIKKGVDDVIQSIKGLESEISTEADSGKIQEMGKEISSTWDSIEKQVEDEYPDWYERIEKNLYPLIGESGNPDKDLEKIKRLSEATKEDLQLFLEEVK
;
A
#
# COMPACT_ATOMS: atom_id res chain seq x y z
N MET A 1 -7.43 -10.65 46.09
CA MET A 1 -6.99 -12.01 45.71
C MET A 1 -6.13 -11.88 44.49
N LEU A 2 -4.85 -12.15 44.67
CA LEU A 2 -3.81 -12.17 43.61
C LEU A 2 -4.01 -13.39 42.72
N ASN A 3 -3.74 -13.24 41.42
CA ASN A 3 -3.18 -14.26 40.53
C ASN A 3 -3.25 -13.70 39.10
N GLY A 4 -2.29 -13.74 38.25
CA GLY A 4 -0.99 -14.35 38.22
C GLY A 4 -0.36 -13.96 36.88
N PHE A 5 0.78 -13.36 37.01
CA PHE A 5 1.68 -12.98 35.91
C PHE A 5 2.25 -14.24 35.26
N ARG A 6 2.00 -14.50 33.98
CA ARG A 6 2.71 -15.52 33.23
C ARG A 6 3.59 -14.90 32.16
N ILE A 7 4.87 -14.80 32.54
CA ILE A 7 5.97 -14.55 31.63
C ILE A 7 6.19 -15.85 30.82
N ILE A 8 6.13 -15.75 29.50
CA ILE A 8 6.67 -16.81 28.62
C ILE A 8 7.89 -16.23 27.91
N THR A 9 9.03 -16.64 28.43
CA THR A 9 10.34 -16.48 27.84
C THR A 9 10.59 -17.58 26.80
N SER A 10 11.38 -17.24 25.80
CA SER A 10 12.29 -18.12 25.05
C SER A 10 12.00 -18.36 23.60
N GLY A 11 13.02 -18.09 22.82
CA GLY A 11 13.33 -18.79 21.63
C GLY A 11 14.19 -17.99 20.64
N VAL A 12 15.46 -17.74 21.00
CA VAL A 12 16.48 -17.33 20.00
C VAL A 12 16.91 -18.58 19.23
N VAL A 13 16.65 -18.59 17.93
CA VAL A 13 17.25 -19.57 17.02
C VAL A 13 18.23 -18.83 16.11
N LEU A 14 19.52 -19.00 16.39
CA LEU A 14 20.60 -18.66 15.47
C LEU A 14 20.66 -19.72 14.37
N GLY A 15 20.39 -19.32 13.13
CA GLY A 15 20.65 -20.10 11.94
C GLY A 15 21.86 -19.53 11.18
N ALA A 16 23.00 -20.16 11.27
CA ALA A 16 24.18 -19.86 10.46
C ALA A 16 23.99 -20.42 9.04
N ILE A 17 24.09 -19.60 8.01
CA ILE A 17 24.14 -20.04 6.62
C ILE A 17 25.56 -19.88 6.10
N LEU A 18 26.13 -21.00 5.71
CA LEU A 18 27.48 -21.14 5.16
C LEU A 18 27.54 -20.63 3.72
N LEU A 19 28.51 -19.77 3.48
CA LEU A 19 28.95 -19.34 2.16
C LEU A 19 29.68 -20.47 1.44
N SER A 20 29.21 -20.92 0.30
CA SER A 20 29.97 -21.73 -0.62
C SER A 20 30.35 -20.91 -1.83
N GLY A 21 31.58 -20.47 -1.87
CA GLY A 21 32.21 -19.93 -3.04
C GLY A 21 32.63 -21.02 -4.02
N CYS A 22 32.44 -20.78 -5.31
CA CYS A 22 33.18 -21.47 -6.36
C CYS A 22 33.77 -20.46 -7.31
N ASN A 23 35.07 -20.33 -7.17
CA ASN A 23 35.96 -19.67 -8.11
C ASN A 23 36.26 -20.66 -9.25
N ASN A 24 36.14 -20.24 -10.52
CA ASN A 24 36.88 -20.91 -11.59
C ASN A 24 37.43 -19.89 -12.58
N SER A 25 38.73 -19.73 -12.48
CA SER A 25 39.57 -19.00 -13.43
C SER A 25 39.91 -19.88 -14.61
N SER A 26 39.82 -19.38 -15.83
CA SER A 26 40.71 -19.70 -16.95
C SER A 26 40.52 -18.74 -18.10
N GLU A 27 41.50 -17.90 -18.37
CA GLU A 27 41.83 -17.26 -19.66
C GLU A 27 42.95 -18.05 -20.34
N PRO A 28 43.41 -17.80 -21.58
CA PRO A 28 42.88 -16.94 -22.66
C PRO A 28 42.87 -17.63 -24.06
N ASP A 29 42.24 -17.12 -25.09
CA ASP A 29 42.92 -16.76 -26.34
C ASP A 29 42.04 -16.04 -27.39
N LYS A 30 42.73 -15.16 -28.12
CA LYS A 30 42.36 -14.21 -29.15
C LYS A 30 41.49 -14.69 -30.30
N ALA A 31 40.58 -13.81 -30.81
CA ALA A 31 40.68 -13.25 -32.15
C ALA A 31 39.52 -12.31 -32.51
N GLN A 32 39.81 -11.15 -32.99
CA GLN A 32 39.10 -10.12 -33.73
C GLN A 32 37.88 -10.58 -34.54
N GLN A 33 36.76 -9.84 -34.44
CA GLN A 33 36.15 -9.23 -35.63
C GLN A 33 35.15 -8.13 -35.26
N GLU A 34 35.38 -6.94 -35.83
CA GLU A 34 34.46 -5.82 -35.86
C GLU A 34 33.10 -6.24 -36.37
N ASN A 35 32.06 -5.90 -35.65
CA ASN A 35 30.80 -5.50 -36.29
C ASN A 35 30.01 -4.67 -35.30
N SER A 36 29.92 -3.38 -35.54
CA SER A 36 28.96 -2.53 -34.86
C SER A 36 27.53 -2.95 -35.23
N PRO A 37 26.67 -3.16 -34.28
CA PRO A 37 25.26 -3.01 -34.53
C PRO A 37 24.77 -1.74 -33.82
N VAL A 38 24.32 -0.85 -34.65
CA VAL A 38 23.13 -0.03 -34.53
C VAL A 38 22.63 0.14 -33.09
N MET A 39 22.81 1.36 -32.59
CA MET A 39 21.95 1.90 -31.55
C MET A 39 20.50 1.64 -31.91
N ASN A 40 19.90 0.70 -31.23
CA ASN A 40 18.48 0.65 -31.11
C ASN A 40 18.14 1.58 -29.93
N GLU A 41 17.95 2.83 -30.22
CA GLU A 41 17.25 3.75 -29.34
C GLU A 41 15.86 3.15 -29.20
N ASN A 42 15.61 2.55 -28.04
CA ASN A 42 14.26 2.17 -27.63
C ASN A 42 13.58 3.44 -27.08
N PRO A 43 12.62 4.04 -27.80
CA PRO A 43 11.89 5.19 -27.31
C PRO A 43 10.67 4.71 -26.52
N ASP A 44 10.85 3.99 -25.40
CA ASP A 44 9.74 3.46 -24.62
C ASP A 44 9.94 3.60 -23.10
N SER A 45 10.50 4.75 -22.68
CA SER A 45 10.54 5.12 -21.25
C SER A 45 9.22 5.71 -20.76
N ASN A 46 8.29 6.04 -21.65
CA ASN A 46 7.05 6.75 -21.28
C ASN A 46 5.85 5.83 -21.05
N THR A 47 5.94 4.55 -21.41
CA THR A 47 4.81 3.60 -21.28
C THR A 47 4.64 3.12 -19.83
N GLY A 48 5.72 3.05 -19.07
CA GLY A 48 5.69 2.59 -17.67
C GLY A 48 5.05 3.60 -16.72
N GLU A 49 5.41 4.88 -16.84
CA GLU A 49 4.88 5.95 -15.98
C GLU A 49 3.38 6.17 -16.18
N THR A 50 2.91 6.14 -17.44
CA THR A 50 1.48 6.28 -17.76
C THR A 50 0.67 5.11 -17.22
N GLN A 51 1.19 3.88 -17.27
CA GLN A 51 0.51 2.69 -16.74
C GLN A 51 0.41 2.74 -15.21
N ASN A 52 1.44 3.18 -14.52
CA ASN A 52 1.43 3.35 -13.06
C ASN A 52 0.42 4.41 -12.63
N ALA A 53 0.38 5.55 -13.29
CA ALA A 53 -0.59 6.60 -13.00
C ALA A 53 -2.04 6.12 -13.15
N GLU A 54 -2.35 5.33 -14.18
CA GLU A 54 -3.69 4.75 -14.36
C GLU A 54 -4.06 3.73 -13.28
N VAL A 55 -3.10 2.91 -12.84
CA VAL A 55 -3.29 1.95 -11.73
C VAL A 55 -3.57 2.69 -10.44
N ILE A 56 -2.78 3.73 -10.12
CA ILE A 56 -2.97 4.57 -8.93
C ILE A 56 -4.34 5.25 -8.98
N LYS A 57 -4.71 5.89 -10.09
CA LYS A 57 -6.02 6.55 -10.25
C LYS A 57 -7.17 5.59 -9.99
N LYS A 58 -7.11 4.42 -10.63
CA LYS A 58 -8.14 3.40 -10.44
C LYS A 58 -8.22 2.95 -8.98
N GLY A 59 -7.09 2.65 -8.36
CA GLY A 59 -7.07 2.21 -6.96
C GLY A 59 -7.59 3.29 -6.01
N VAL A 60 -7.25 4.55 -6.22
CA VAL A 60 -7.79 5.68 -5.44
C VAL A 60 -9.31 5.81 -5.61
N ASP A 61 -9.82 5.67 -6.84
CA ASP A 61 -11.27 5.66 -7.08
C ASP A 61 -11.95 4.49 -6.36
N ASP A 62 -11.34 3.31 -6.37
CA ASP A 62 -11.84 2.12 -5.66
C ASP A 62 -11.89 2.37 -4.13
N VAL A 63 -10.87 3.01 -3.54
CA VAL A 63 -10.87 3.42 -2.11
C VAL A 63 -12.00 4.41 -1.83
N ILE A 64 -12.19 5.43 -2.67
CA ILE A 64 -13.28 6.40 -2.53
C ILE A 64 -14.65 5.70 -2.58
N GLN A 65 -14.83 4.71 -3.44
CA GLN A 65 -16.08 3.95 -3.51
C GLN A 65 -16.32 3.12 -2.24
N SER A 66 -15.28 2.46 -1.70
CA SER A 66 -15.37 1.71 -0.44
C SER A 66 -15.73 2.63 0.74
N ILE A 67 -15.16 3.86 0.79
CA ILE A 67 -15.52 4.85 1.82
C ILE A 67 -16.99 5.31 1.68
N LYS A 68 -17.47 5.55 0.45
CA LYS A 68 -18.91 5.87 0.21
C LYS A 68 -19.82 4.72 0.65
N GLY A 69 -19.38 3.47 0.43
CA GLY A 69 -20.08 2.29 0.95
C GLY A 69 -20.22 2.33 2.47
N LEU A 70 -19.13 2.61 3.19
CA LEU A 70 -19.12 2.76 4.63
C LEU A 70 -20.07 3.88 5.11
N GLU A 71 -20.05 5.04 4.46
CA GLU A 71 -20.97 6.15 4.79
C GLU A 71 -22.45 5.78 4.59
N SER A 72 -22.75 5.02 3.53
CA SER A 72 -24.08 4.51 3.28
C SER A 72 -24.55 3.58 4.38
N GLU A 73 -23.70 2.63 4.81
CA GLU A 73 -24.00 1.70 5.90
C GLU A 73 -24.27 2.45 7.22
N ILE A 74 -23.43 3.44 7.56
CA ILE A 74 -23.64 4.27 8.75
C ILE A 74 -24.97 5.01 8.68
N SER A 75 -25.35 5.50 7.50
CA SER A 75 -26.60 6.27 7.31
C SER A 75 -27.85 5.41 7.43
N THR A 76 -27.74 4.10 7.21
CA THR A 76 -28.84 3.12 7.35
C THR A 76 -28.87 2.43 8.71
N GLU A 77 -28.09 2.92 9.67
CA GLU A 77 -27.95 2.31 11.00
C GLU A 77 -27.54 0.83 10.95
N ALA A 78 -26.62 0.51 10.01
CA ALA A 78 -26.07 -0.84 9.90
C ALA A 78 -25.44 -1.32 11.20
N ASP A 79 -25.41 -2.63 11.38
CA ASP A 79 -24.81 -3.20 12.57
C ASP A 79 -23.28 -2.99 12.61
N SER A 80 -22.73 -3.09 13.82
CA SER A 80 -21.30 -2.87 14.08
C SER A 80 -20.39 -3.81 13.27
N GLY A 81 -20.86 -5.02 12.96
CA GLY A 81 -20.10 -6.00 12.17
C GLY A 81 -19.96 -5.56 10.71
N LYS A 82 -21.01 -4.98 10.13
CA LYS A 82 -20.97 -4.47 8.74
C LYS A 82 -20.01 -3.29 8.60
N ILE A 83 -20.06 -2.36 9.56
CA ILE A 83 -19.11 -1.23 9.58
C ILE A 83 -17.66 -1.72 9.69
N GLN A 84 -17.39 -2.74 10.50
CA GLN A 84 -16.05 -3.35 10.58
C GLN A 84 -15.64 -4.02 9.27
N GLU A 85 -16.55 -4.70 8.59
CA GLU A 85 -16.29 -5.32 7.28
C GLU A 85 -15.90 -4.27 6.24
N MET A 86 -16.63 -3.15 6.18
CA MET A 86 -16.33 -2.03 5.29
C MET A 86 -14.95 -1.41 5.59
N GLY A 87 -14.60 -1.26 6.88
CA GLY A 87 -13.26 -0.79 7.26
C GLY A 87 -12.14 -1.71 6.75
N LYS A 88 -12.33 -3.03 6.80
CA LYS A 88 -11.38 -4.00 6.23
C LYS A 88 -11.30 -3.93 4.72
N GLU A 89 -12.42 -3.69 4.05
CA GLU A 89 -12.45 -3.50 2.60
C GLU A 89 -11.66 -2.26 2.19
N ILE A 90 -11.85 -1.13 2.88
CA ILE A 90 -11.08 0.10 2.66
C ILE A 90 -9.57 -0.19 2.83
N SER A 91 -9.16 -0.86 3.92
CA SER A 91 -7.76 -1.25 4.14
C SER A 91 -7.20 -2.08 2.98
N SER A 92 -7.90 -3.16 2.62
CA SER A 92 -7.45 -4.05 1.55
C SER A 92 -7.34 -3.36 0.19
N THR A 93 -8.24 -2.41 -0.08
CA THR A 93 -8.22 -1.63 -1.34
C THR A 93 -7.01 -0.69 -1.35
N TRP A 94 -6.74 0.01 -0.24
CA TRP A 94 -5.57 0.86 -0.09
C TRP A 94 -4.26 0.08 -0.21
N ASP A 95 -4.13 -1.03 0.51
CA ASP A 95 -2.94 -1.90 0.49
C ASP A 95 -2.54 -2.32 -0.94
N SER A 96 -3.49 -2.35 -1.88
CA SER A 96 -3.24 -2.74 -3.27
C SER A 96 -2.46 -1.69 -4.08
N ILE A 97 -2.48 -0.42 -3.67
CA ILE A 97 -1.81 0.71 -4.34
C ILE A 97 -0.84 1.47 -3.44
N GLU A 98 -0.90 1.24 -2.12
CA GLU A 98 -0.13 1.95 -1.09
C GLU A 98 1.33 2.12 -1.46
N LYS A 99 2.00 1.01 -1.83
CA LYS A 99 3.42 1.02 -2.17
C LYS A 99 3.75 1.93 -3.36
N GLN A 100 2.89 1.97 -4.37
CA GLN A 100 3.09 2.83 -5.54
C GLN A 100 2.89 4.30 -5.17
N VAL A 101 1.89 4.59 -4.32
CA VAL A 101 1.66 5.96 -3.84
C VAL A 101 2.83 6.43 -2.97
N GLU A 102 3.32 5.60 -2.04
CA GLU A 102 4.50 5.91 -1.22
C GLU A 102 5.73 6.21 -2.06
N ASP A 103 6.01 5.39 -3.09
CA ASP A 103 7.21 5.52 -3.91
C ASP A 103 7.17 6.73 -4.84
N GLU A 104 6.00 7.04 -5.42
CA GLU A 104 5.87 8.07 -6.45
C GLU A 104 5.38 9.41 -5.90
N TYR A 105 4.60 9.38 -4.81
CA TYR A 105 3.93 10.55 -4.21
C TYR A 105 4.04 10.57 -2.68
N PRO A 106 5.26 10.56 -2.09
CA PRO A 106 5.45 10.40 -0.65
C PRO A 106 4.74 11.46 0.20
N ASP A 107 4.66 12.70 -0.23
CA ASP A 107 3.95 13.77 0.49
C ASP A 107 2.43 13.53 0.54
N TRP A 108 1.87 12.98 -0.55
CA TRP A 108 0.46 12.59 -0.60
C TRP A 108 0.17 11.33 0.21
N TYR A 109 1.09 10.37 0.20
CA TYR A 109 1.03 9.18 1.03
C TYR A 109 0.86 9.57 2.51
N GLU A 110 1.77 10.38 3.06
CA GLU A 110 1.70 10.84 4.45
C GLU A 110 0.40 11.62 4.75
N ARG A 111 -0.05 12.43 3.81
CA ARG A 111 -1.27 13.23 3.97
C ARG A 111 -2.51 12.35 4.02
N ILE A 112 -2.64 11.39 3.11
CA ILE A 112 -3.80 10.49 3.03
C ILE A 112 -3.87 9.61 4.27
N GLU A 113 -2.75 9.00 4.67
CA GLU A 113 -2.71 8.08 5.80
C GLU A 113 -3.06 8.72 7.15
N LYS A 114 -2.83 10.00 7.28
CA LYS A 114 -3.18 10.76 8.49
C LYS A 114 -4.67 10.64 8.86
N ASN A 115 -5.55 10.49 7.88
CA ASN A 115 -6.99 10.32 8.06
C ASN A 115 -7.45 8.89 7.79
N LEU A 116 -6.85 8.21 6.81
CA LEU A 116 -7.24 6.87 6.37
C LEU A 116 -7.02 5.79 7.44
N TYR A 117 -5.84 5.73 8.05
CA TYR A 117 -5.58 4.73 9.10
C TYR A 117 -6.43 4.93 10.36
N PRO A 118 -6.64 6.17 10.87
CA PRO A 118 -7.62 6.39 11.91
C PRO A 118 -9.05 5.99 11.53
N LEU A 119 -9.46 6.17 10.25
CA LEU A 119 -10.76 5.72 9.74
C LEU A 119 -10.90 4.20 9.83
N ILE A 120 -9.90 3.48 9.31
CA ILE A 120 -9.85 2.01 9.36
C ILE A 120 -9.87 1.53 10.81
N GLY A 121 -9.03 2.11 11.66
CA GLY A 121 -8.95 1.76 13.08
C GLY A 121 -10.25 1.98 13.83
N GLU A 122 -10.92 3.12 13.62
CA GLU A 122 -12.19 3.43 14.28
C GLU A 122 -13.32 2.52 13.79
N SER A 123 -13.35 2.19 12.49
CA SER A 123 -14.32 1.25 11.92
C SER A 123 -14.19 -0.15 12.52
N GLY A 124 -12.98 -0.54 12.91
CA GLY A 124 -12.69 -1.82 13.59
C GLY A 124 -12.96 -1.82 15.09
N ASN A 125 -13.16 -0.66 15.73
CA ASN A 125 -13.35 -0.54 17.16
C ASN A 125 -14.71 -1.16 17.58
N PRO A 126 -14.77 -2.03 18.62
CA PRO A 126 -16.04 -2.51 19.16
C PRO A 126 -16.97 -1.38 19.65
N ASP A 127 -16.38 -0.36 20.27
CA ASP A 127 -17.08 0.82 20.80
C ASP A 127 -16.87 2.04 19.86
N LYS A 128 -17.15 1.84 18.55
CA LYS A 128 -16.88 2.83 17.50
C LYS A 128 -17.71 4.11 17.65
N ASP A 129 -17.05 5.25 17.42
CA ASP A 129 -17.69 6.56 17.32
C ASP A 129 -18.07 6.85 15.86
N LEU A 130 -19.37 6.72 15.55
CA LEU A 130 -19.89 6.91 14.19
C LEU A 130 -19.69 8.34 13.67
N GLU A 131 -19.75 9.35 14.53
CA GLU A 131 -19.50 10.73 14.13
C GLU A 131 -18.02 10.96 13.80
N LYS A 132 -17.12 10.29 14.53
CA LYS A 132 -15.70 10.29 14.21
C LYS A 132 -15.42 9.58 12.89
N ILE A 133 -16.06 8.43 12.63
CA ILE A 133 -15.94 7.72 11.35
C ILE A 133 -16.39 8.63 10.20
N LYS A 134 -17.54 9.29 10.31
CA LYS A 134 -18.03 10.22 9.28
C LYS A 134 -17.02 11.34 8.97
N ARG A 135 -16.50 12.02 10.02
CA ARG A 135 -15.49 13.08 9.82
C ARG A 135 -14.22 12.57 9.15
N LEU A 136 -13.74 11.39 9.56
CA LEU A 136 -12.55 10.78 8.95
C LEU A 136 -12.81 10.34 7.51
N SER A 137 -14.00 9.82 7.20
CA SER A 137 -14.41 9.49 5.84
C SER A 137 -14.42 10.71 4.93
N GLU A 138 -15.03 11.81 5.38
CA GLU A 138 -15.06 13.06 4.62
C GLU A 138 -13.65 13.60 4.36
N ALA A 139 -12.79 13.68 5.40
CA ALA A 139 -11.42 14.16 5.28
C ALA A 139 -10.58 13.27 4.36
N THR A 140 -10.69 11.94 4.49
CA THR A 140 -9.95 11.00 3.63
C THR A 140 -10.39 11.14 2.17
N LYS A 141 -11.70 11.23 1.89
CA LYS A 141 -12.20 11.41 0.52
C LYS A 141 -11.73 12.74 -0.08
N GLU A 142 -11.72 13.82 0.69
CA GLU A 142 -11.20 15.11 0.23
C GLU A 142 -9.73 15.00 -0.17
N ASP A 143 -8.88 14.39 0.67
CA ASP A 143 -7.47 14.17 0.37
C ASP A 143 -7.28 13.30 -0.88
N LEU A 144 -8.03 12.21 -1.02
CA LEU A 144 -7.97 11.33 -2.19
C LEU A 144 -8.43 12.02 -3.47
N GLN A 145 -9.46 12.86 -3.42
CA GLN A 145 -9.95 13.61 -4.58
C GLN A 145 -8.93 14.65 -5.05
N LEU A 146 -8.30 15.37 -4.11
CA LEU A 146 -7.23 16.31 -4.42
C LEU A 146 -6.00 15.59 -4.98
N PHE A 147 -5.69 14.42 -4.47
CA PHE A 147 -4.59 13.59 -4.98
C PHE A 147 -4.83 13.15 -6.43
N LEU A 148 -6.05 12.78 -6.81
CA LEU A 148 -6.38 12.43 -8.20
C LEU A 148 -6.08 13.55 -9.21
N GLU A 149 -6.11 14.81 -8.79
CA GLU A 149 -5.76 15.96 -9.63
C GLU A 149 -4.24 16.05 -9.87
N GLU A 150 -3.42 15.49 -9.00
CA GLU A 150 -1.95 15.50 -9.07
C GLU A 150 -1.37 14.30 -9.84
N VAL A 151 -2.06 13.15 -9.83
CA VAL A 151 -1.59 11.94 -10.52
C VAL A 151 -1.63 12.15 -12.03
N LYS A 152 -0.46 12.06 -12.68
CA LYS A 152 -0.30 12.34 -14.12
C LYS A 152 0.21 11.13 -14.89
#